data_35527bcef4d24d26f0728bdfad63780b
#
_entry.id   35527bcef4d24d26f0728bdfad63780b
#
_cell.length_a   1.000
_cell.length_b   1.000
_cell.length_c   1.000
_cell.angle_alpha   90.00
_cell.angle_beta   90.00
_cell.angle_gamma   90.00
#
_symmetry.space_group_name_H-M   'P 1'
#
loop_
_entity.id
_entity.type
_entity.pdbx_description
1 polymer ?
#
loop_
_entity_poly.entity_id
_entity_poly.type
_entity_poly.pdbx_seq_one_letter_code
_entity_poly.pdbx_strand_id
1 'polypeptide(L)'
;MIADRFPWLTAIVLLPLVASLLIPVLPDKDGKRVRWYALGVGLADFVLMCYTFWKHYDASSATFQLVEKYDWVPQLGLSWAVSVDGLSVPLVLLAGLVTTLSIFAAWQVDLKPRLFYFLMLVLYSAQIGVFVAQDVLLLFIMWEVELIPVYLLVSIWGGQKRQYAATKFLLYTAAASIFILVAGLAMALYGGGNVTFDMVELGMKDYPLGLELLLYAGLLIAFGVKLAVFPLHTWLPDAHGEASSPVSMILAGVLLKMGGYGLIRLNLELLTDAHVYFAPLLAMLGVVNIIYGGFNSFAQSNMKRRLAYSSVSHMGFVLLGIASFTDLGINGAMLQMISHGLIASVLFFLAGVTYDRTHTMAMKEMGNIGQAMPKVFALFTIGAMASLALPGMSGFASELSVFVGVTTSDIYGSTFRTVTVFLASVGVILTPIYLLSMLRQVFYNSGAVPTCDITPSCDITDADLQNQGDQEAVCFGTNCVLPAEAEFSDARPREVFIAACFLVLIIGIGVYPKIAMQMYDVKTVAVNAQVRQSYTEIAQGNPQIYAKGFLVPQVTESKVVPVVGIVK
;
A
#
# COMPACT_ATOMS: atom_id res chain seq x y z
N MET A 1 -8.81 35.23 9.85
CA MET A 1 -9.68 34.75 10.95
C MET A 1 -10.76 33.75 10.53
N ILE A 2 -11.32 33.76 9.31
CA ILE A 2 -12.28 32.74 8.87
C ILE A 2 -11.54 31.48 8.35
N ALA A 3 -10.35 31.63 7.77
CA ALA A 3 -9.55 30.52 7.25
C ALA A 3 -9.06 29.53 8.33
N ASP A 4 -8.90 29.98 9.59
CA ASP A 4 -8.42 29.17 10.71
C ASP A 4 -9.52 28.28 11.34
N ARG A 5 -10.76 28.38 10.87
CA ARG A 5 -11.91 27.59 11.36
C ARG A 5 -12.52 26.66 10.30
N PHE A 6 -11.99 26.64 9.09
CA PHE A 6 -12.53 25.75 8.06
C PHE A 6 -12.08 24.31 8.33
N PRO A 7 -13.01 23.33 8.36
CA PRO A 7 -12.70 21.93 8.65
C PRO A 7 -12.09 21.26 7.40
N TRP A 8 -10.79 21.48 7.18
CA TRP A 8 -10.08 21.05 5.98
C TRP A 8 -10.08 19.52 5.83
N LEU A 9 -9.77 18.80 6.91
CA LEU A 9 -9.67 17.34 6.88
C LEU A 9 -11.04 16.68 6.73
N THR A 10 -12.04 17.18 7.45
CA THR A 10 -13.42 16.73 7.29
C THR A 10 -13.91 16.97 5.86
N ALA A 11 -13.58 18.14 5.27
CA ALA A 11 -13.93 18.42 3.88
C ALA A 11 -13.26 17.43 2.90
N ILE A 12 -11.97 17.14 3.08
CA ILE A 12 -11.22 16.15 2.27
C ILE A 12 -11.84 14.76 2.40
N VAL A 13 -12.17 14.30 3.60
CA VAL A 13 -12.77 12.98 3.80
C VAL A 13 -14.17 12.89 3.21
N LEU A 14 -15.00 13.91 3.43
CA LEU A 14 -16.42 13.86 3.06
C LEU A 14 -16.68 14.23 1.59
N LEU A 15 -15.81 15.00 0.93
CA LEU A 15 -16.03 15.43 -0.44
C LEU A 15 -16.26 14.26 -1.42
N PRO A 16 -15.40 13.19 -1.47
CA PRO A 16 -15.65 12.06 -2.35
C PRO A 16 -16.91 11.28 -1.95
N LEU A 17 -17.20 11.16 -0.64
CA LEU A 17 -18.37 10.46 -0.14
C LEU A 17 -19.67 11.17 -0.55
N VAL A 18 -19.77 12.47 -0.29
CA VAL A 18 -20.95 13.27 -0.66
C VAL A 18 -21.13 13.28 -2.18
N ALA A 19 -20.02 13.47 -2.92
CA ALA A 19 -20.05 13.42 -4.37
C ALA A 19 -20.51 12.07 -4.91
N SER A 20 -20.17 10.96 -4.24
CA SER A 20 -20.64 9.63 -4.65
C SER A 20 -22.17 9.50 -4.61
N LEU A 21 -22.82 10.11 -3.61
CA LEU A 21 -24.29 10.08 -3.47
C LEU A 21 -25.03 10.82 -4.59
N LEU A 22 -24.35 11.70 -5.33
CA LEU A 22 -24.93 12.40 -6.48
C LEU A 22 -24.89 11.54 -7.77
N ILE A 23 -24.04 10.52 -7.85
CA ILE A 23 -23.89 9.67 -9.05
C ILE A 23 -25.19 9.00 -9.48
N PRO A 24 -26.03 8.42 -8.60
CA PRO A 24 -27.30 7.82 -9.01
C PRO A 24 -28.28 8.80 -9.69
N VAL A 25 -28.20 10.07 -9.32
CA VAL A 25 -29.09 11.14 -9.82
C VAL A 25 -28.62 11.71 -11.16
N LEU A 26 -27.34 11.52 -11.52
CA LEU A 26 -26.80 12.05 -12.78
C LEU A 26 -27.48 11.43 -13.99
N PRO A 27 -28.02 12.24 -14.93
CA PRO A 27 -28.62 11.74 -16.16
C PRO A 27 -27.51 11.28 -17.13
N ASP A 28 -27.19 9.99 -17.08
CA ASP A 28 -26.16 9.38 -17.92
C ASP A 28 -26.61 8.02 -18.45
N LYS A 29 -26.68 7.86 -19.78
CA LYS A 29 -27.02 6.59 -20.42
C LYS A 29 -25.76 5.78 -20.78
N ASP A 30 -24.67 6.49 -21.14
CA ASP A 30 -23.47 5.91 -21.73
C ASP A 30 -22.28 5.83 -20.76
N GLY A 31 -22.44 6.21 -19.49
CA GLY A 31 -21.36 6.26 -18.50
C GLY A 31 -20.34 7.38 -18.69
N LYS A 32 -20.42 8.17 -19.77
CA LYS A 32 -19.44 9.23 -20.10
C LYS A 32 -19.43 10.36 -19.08
N ARG A 33 -20.61 10.83 -18.67
CA ARG A 33 -20.72 11.94 -17.71
C ARG A 33 -20.24 11.54 -16.33
N VAL A 34 -20.56 10.33 -15.91
CA VAL A 34 -20.11 9.80 -14.61
C VAL A 34 -18.60 9.65 -14.55
N ARG A 35 -17.93 9.25 -15.65
CA ARG A 35 -16.46 9.17 -15.75
C ARG A 35 -15.81 10.53 -15.52
N TRP A 36 -16.28 11.56 -16.24
CA TRP A 36 -15.76 12.93 -16.09
C TRP A 36 -16.07 13.51 -14.71
N TYR A 37 -17.27 13.24 -14.18
CA TYR A 37 -17.67 13.66 -12.85
C TYR A 37 -16.75 13.07 -11.78
N ALA A 38 -16.58 11.75 -11.78
CA ALA A 38 -15.74 11.06 -10.79
C ALA A 38 -14.27 11.51 -10.89
N LEU A 39 -13.75 11.67 -12.12
CA LEU A 39 -12.39 12.20 -12.32
C LEU A 39 -12.27 13.65 -11.82
N GLY A 40 -13.27 14.49 -12.09
CA GLY A 40 -13.30 15.87 -11.61
C GLY A 40 -13.32 15.96 -10.08
N VAL A 41 -14.12 15.11 -9.43
CA VAL A 41 -14.17 15.01 -7.95
C VAL A 41 -12.82 14.53 -7.41
N GLY A 42 -12.25 13.44 -7.96
CA GLY A 42 -10.96 12.92 -7.53
C GLY A 42 -9.84 13.94 -7.66
N LEU A 43 -9.79 14.66 -8.79
CA LEU A 43 -8.79 15.70 -9.02
C LEU A 43 -9.00 16.89 -8.07
N ALA A 44 -10.25 17.34 -7.87
CA ALA A 44 -10.55 18.44 -6.97
C ALA A 44 -10.14 18.12 -5.53
N ASP A 45 -10.40 16.90 -5.08
CA ASP A 45 -10.02 16.44 -3.75
C ASP A 45 -8.49 16.33 -3.60
N PHE A 46 -7.81 15.76 -4.59
CA PHE A 46 -6.34 15.70 -4.59
C PHE A 46 -5.69 17.10 -4.58
N VAL A 47 -6.22 18.05 -5.35
CA VAL A 47 -5.75 19.45 -5.34
C VAL A 47 -6.03 20.09 -3.99
N LEU A 48 -7.18 19.80 -3.37
CA LEU A 48 -7.53 20.30 -2.04
C LEU A 48 -6.54 19.77 -0.98
N MET A 49 -6.16 18.48 -1.04
CA MET A 49 -5.12 17.90 -0.17
C MET A 49 -3.78 18.61 -0.34
N CYS A 50 -3.33 18.76 -1.60
CA CYS A 50 -2.07 19.44 -1.89
C CYS A 50 -2.06 20.87 -1.37
N TYR A 51 -3.16 21.63 -1.56
CA TYR A 51 -3.31 23.00 -1.05
C TYR A 51 -3.29 23.04 0.47
N THR A 52 -4.09 22.18 1.12
CA THR A 52 -4.22 22.14 2.59
C THR A 52 -2.87 21.85 3.24
N PHE A 53 -2.17 20.82 2.75
CA PHE A 53 -0.90 20.44 3.36
C PHE A 53 0.23 21.42 3.02
N TRP A 54 0.25 22.01 1.84
CA TRP A 54 1.21 23.07 1.55
C TRP A 54 1.03 24.29 2.44
N LYS A 55 -0.22 24.69 2.66
CA LYS A 55 -0.51 25.97 3.35
C LYS A 55 -0.55 25.85 4.87
N HIS A 56 -0.98 24.70 5.39
CA HIS A 56 -1.37 24.55 6.81
C HIS A 56 -0.60 23.45 7.55
N TYR A 57 0.22 22.66 6.88
CA TYR A 57 1.01 21.63 7.52
C TYR A 57 2.45 22.12 7.76
N ASP A 58 2.93 21.96 8.99
CA ASP A 58 4.31 22.24 9.40
C ASP A 58 5.08 20.91 9.58
N ALA A 59 5.99 20.63 8.65
CA ALA A 59 6.82 19.43 8.68
C ALA A 59 7.88 19.43 9.81
N SER A 60 8.10 20.55 10.49
CA SER A 60 9.03 20.63 11.63
C SER A 60 8.44 20.15 12.94
N SER A 61 7.13 19.89 13.00
CA SER A 61 6.42 19.43 14.20
C SER A 61 6.12 17.93 14.15
N ALA A 62 6.39 17.22 15.26
CA ALA A 62 6.04 15.81 15.43
C ALA A 62 4.60 15.59 15.95
N THR A 63 3.91 16.66 16.36
CA THR A 63 2.57 16.56 16.96
C THR A 63 1.47 16.51 15.90
N PHE A 64 0.28 16.09 16.32
CA PHE A 64 -0.91 16.18 15.48
C PHE A 64 -1.26 17.63 15.14
N GLN A 65 -1.60 17.87 13.89
CA GLN A 65 -1.96 19.16 13.33
C GLN A 65 -3.31 19.09 12.65
N LEU A 66 -3.91 20.26 12.36
CA LEU A 66 -5.25 20.36 11.76
C LEU A 66 -6.29 19.54 12.52
N VAL A 67 -6.20 19.53 13.86
CA VAL A 67 -7.08 18.73 14.70
C VAL A 67 -8.52 19.26 14.61
N GLU A 68 -9.43 18.39 14.17
CA GLU A 68 -10.87 18.62 14.10
C GLU A 68 -11.56 17.57 14.95
N LYS A 69 -12.17 17.99 16.09
CA LYS A 69 -12.84 17.07 17.02
C LYS A 69 -14.29 17.53 17.25
N TYR A 70 -15.21 16.63 16.95
CA TYR A 70 -16.65 16.82 17.15
C TYR A 70 -17.22 15.61 17.87
N ASP A 71 -17.93 15.82 18.97
CA ASP A 71 -18.61 14.75 19.69
C ASP A 71 -19.74 14.17 18.83
N TRP A 72 -19.63 12.89 18.48
CA TRP A 72 -20.63 12.20 17.67
C TRP A 72 -21.61 11.40 18.54
N VAL A 73 -21.09 10.47 19.38
CA VAL A 73 -21.87 9.70 20.33
C VAL A 73 -21.19 9.77 21.70
N PRO A 74 -21.44 10.84 22.50
CA PRO A 74 -20.74 11.07 23.77
C PRO A 74 -20.89 9.92 24.77
N GLN A 75 -22.05 9.22 24.76
CA GLN A 75 -22.34 8.10 25.65
C GLN A 75 -21.41 6.91 25.44
N LEU A 76 -20.89 6.77 24.21
CA LEU A 76 -19.91 5.73 23.86
C LEU A 76 -18.47 6.24 23.85
N GLY A 77 -18.24 7.52 24.10
CA GLY A 77 -16.93 8.15 23.97
C GLY A 77 -16.45 8.26 22.52
N LEU A 78 -17.35 8.12 21.52
CA LEU A 78 -17.04 8.21 20.11
C LEU A 78 -17.09 9.66 19.64
N SER A 79 -16.01 10.11 19.02
CA SER A 79 -15.89 11.43 18.42
C SER A 79 -15.49 11.33 16.94
N TRP A 80 -15.98 12.27 16.14
CA TRP A 80 -15.38 12.56 14.85
C TRP A 80 -14.11 13.36 15.10
N ALA A 81 -13.01 12.65 15.32
CA ALA A 81 -11.71 13.23 15.57
C ALA A 81 -10.76 12.89 14.43
N VAL A 82 -10.40 13.91 13.65
CA VAL A 82 -9.47 13.78 12.52
C VAL A 82 -8.31 14.75 12.69
N SER A 83 -7.13 14.28 12.35
CA SER A 83 -5.89 15.06 12.44
C SER A 83 -4.84 14.48 11.50
N VAL A 84 -3.77 15.20 11.27
CA VAL A 84 -2.62 14.72 10.49
C VAL A 84 -1.31 14.99 11.18
N ASP A 85 -0.33 14.17 10.88
CA ASP A 85 1.06 14.34 11.26
C ASP A 85 1.99 13.81 10.15
N GLY A 86 3.29 13.70 10.44
CA GLY A 86 4.26 13.20 9.48
C GLY A 86 4.00 11.78 8.97
N LEU A 87 3.32 10.91 9.72
CA LEU A 87 2.96 9.58 9.24
C LEU A 87 1.78 9.61 8.27
N SER A 88 0.81 10.49 8.54
CA SER A 88 -0.46 10.57 7.79
C SER A 88 -0.31 11.28 6.45
N VAL A 89 0.30 12.47 6.43
CA VAL A 89 0.35 13.37 5.26
C VAL A 89 0.85 12.69 3.99
N PRO A 90 2.02 12.01 3.97
CA PRO A 90 2.51 11.40 2.75
C PRO A 90 1.62 10.25 2.26
N LEU A 91 0.95 9.54 3.17
CA LEU A 91 0.05 8.43 2.82
C LEU A 91 -1.31 8.94 2.30
N VAL A 92 -1.81 10.05 2.83
CA VAL A 92 -3.02 10.73 2.31
C VAL A 92 -2.75 11.24 0.89
N LEU A 93 -1.61 11.90 0.65
CA LEU A 93 -1.21 12.36 -0.69
C LEU A 93 -1.04 11.19 -1.66
N LEU A 94 -0.45 10.09 -1.21
CA LEU A 94 -0.32 8.86 -2.02
C LEU A 94 -1.70 8.29 -2.35
N ALA A 95 -2.62 8.20 -1.39
CA ALA A 95 -3.99 7.73 -1.60
C ALA A 95 -4.74 8.62 -2.60
N GLY A 96 -4.61 9.94 -2.45
CA GLY A 96 -5.18 10.92 -3.37
C GLY A 96 -4.73 10.75 -4.80
N LEU A 97 -3.42 10.68 -5.00
CA LEU A 97 -2.80 10.50 -6.32
C LEU A 97 -3.20 9.15 -6.95
N VAL A 98 -3.00 8.05 -6.22
CA VAL A 98 -3.27 6.70 -6.73
C VAL A 98 -4.73 6.53 -7.10
N THR A 99 -5.66 6.97 -6.25
CA THR A 99 -7.10 6.80 -6.50
C THR A 99 -7.56 7.67 -7.66
N THR A 100 -7.10 8.91 -7.77
CA THR A 100 -7.42 9.80 -8.90
C THR A 100 -6.93 9.22 -10.22
N LEU A 101 -5.67 8.73 -10.27
CA LEU A 101 -5.13 8.09 -11.47
C LEU A 101 -5.81 6.74 -11.76
N SER A 102 -6.26 6.00 -10.75
CA SER A 102 -7.04 4.76 -10.91
C SER A 102 -8.43 5.02 -11.51
N ILE A 103 -9.10 6.10 -11.08
CA ILE A 103 -10.35 6.57 -11.70
C ILE A 103 -10.11 6.90 -13.18
N PHE A 104 -9.00 7.54 -13.51
CA PHE A 104 -8.64 7.85 -14.90
C PHE A 104 -8.23 6.60 -15.69
N ALA A 105 -7.61 5.61 -15.05
CA ALA A 105 -7.29 4.32 -15.65
C ALA A 105 -8.55 3.50 -15.99
N ALA A 106 -9.61 3.64 -15.18
CA ALA A 106 -10.89 2.93 -15.32
C ALA A 106 -11.76 3.42 -16.50
N TRP A 107 -11.21 4.19 -17.45
CA TRP A 107 -11.98 4.84 -18.52
C TRP A 107 -12.78 3.89 -19.40
N GLN A 108 -12.35 2.64 -19.54
CA GLN A 108 -12.96 1.63 -20.39
C GLN A 108 -14.01 0.75 -19.70
N VAL A 109 -14.38 1.07 -18.45
CA VAL A 109 -15.40 0.32 -17.72
C VAL A 109 -16.80 0.65 -18.26
N ASP A 110 -17.39 -0.29 -19.01
CA ASP A 110 -18.71 -0.15 -19.61
C ASP A 110 -19.81 -0.88 -18.82
N LEU A 111 -19.45 -1.94 -18.08
CA LEU A 111 -20.37 -2.67 -17.22
C LEU A 111 -20.73 -1.83 -16.00
N LYS A 112 -22.00 -1.43 -15.87
CA LYS A 112 -22.54 -0.68 -14.70
C LYS A 112 -21.64 0.49 -14.25
N PRO A 113 -21.26 1.43 -15.12
CA PRO A 113 -20.25 2.46 -14.81
C PRO A 113 -20.64 3.33 -13.61
N ARG A 114 -21.94 3.62 -13.42
CA ARG A 114 -22.42 4.39 -12.25
C ARG A 114 -22.04 3.73 -10.94
N LEU A 115 -22.30 2.42 -10.81
CA LEU A 115 -21.98 1.67 -9.59
C LEU A 115 -20.45 1.59 -9.40
N PHE A 116 -19.69 1.39 -10.48
CA PHE A 116 -18.24 1.34 -10.39
C PHE A 116 -17.64 2.63 -9.81
N TYR A 117 -17.98 3.77 -10.38
CA TYR A 117 -17.44 5.05 -9.94
C TYR A 117 -18.00 5.50 -8.59
N PHE A 118 -19.25 5.12 -8.26
CA PHE A 118 -19.79 5.29 -6.91
C PHE A 118 -18.91 4.58 -5.88
N LEU A 119 -18.63 3.29 -6.10
CA LEU A 119 -17.78 2.50 -5.19
C LEU A 119 -16.34 3.03 -5.12
N MET A 120 -15.78 3.52 -6.23
CA MET A 120 -14.45 4.13 -6.26
C MET A 120 -14.37 5.38 -5.38
N LEU A 121 -15.39 6.25 -5.41
CA LEU A 121 -15.41 7.46 -4.58
C LEU A 121 -15.67 7.16 -3.10
N VAL A 122 -16.53 6.19 -2.79
CA VAL A 122 -16.73 5.71 -1.39
C VAL A 122 -15.42 5.13 -0.85
N LEU A 123 -14.74 4.30 -1.65
CA LEU A 123 -13.44 3.73 -1.29
C LEU A 123 -12.40 4.82 -1.05
N TYR A 124 -12.38 5.86 -1.88
CA TYR A 124 -11.48 6.99 -1.75
C TYR A 124 -11.64 7.70 -0.40
N SER A 125 -12.90 8.04 -0.04
CA SER A 125 -13.22 8.64 1.26
C SER A 125 -12.78 7.77 2.43
N ALA A 126 -13.08 6.47 2.39
CA ALA A 126 -12.74 5.53 3.45
C ALA A 126 -11.22 5.42 3.66
N GLN A 127 -10.44 5.35 2.59
CA GLN A 127 -8.98 5.27 2.65
C GLN A 127 -8.35 6.51 3.29
N ILE A 128 -8.81 7.71 2.89
CA ILE A 128 -8.35 8.95 3.53
C ILE A 128 -8.73 8.94 5.00
N GLY A 129 -9.99 8.58 5.30
CA GLY A 129 -10.50 8.52 6.67
C GLY A 129 -9.64 7.66 7.60
N VAL A 130 -9.13 6.52 7.13
CA VAL A 130 -8.22 5.68 7.92
C VAL A 130 -6.91 6.40 8.27
N PHE A 131 -6.32 7.14 7.32
CA PHE A 131 -5.03 7.81 7.56
C PHE A 131 -5.15 9.08 8.41
N VAL A 132 -6.32 9.71 8.46
CA VAL A 132 -6.53 10.95 9.23
C VAL A 132 -7.28 10.73 10.54
N ALA A 133 -7.82 9.54 10.81
CA ALA A 133 -8.51 9.24 12.05
C ALA A 133 -7.56 9.36 13.26
N GLN A 134 -7.94 10.17 14.24
CA GLN A 134 -7.28 10.30 15.53
C GLN A 134 -7.97 9.46 16.60
N ASP A 135 -9.20 9.03 16.36
CA ASP A 135 -9.99 8.16 17.23
C ASP A 135 -9.88 6.70 16.70
N VAL A 136 -9.54 5.75 17.59
CA VAL A 136 -9.35 4.33 17.20
C VAL A 136 -10.64 3.70 16.69
N LEU A 137 -11.79 4.09 17.25
CA LEU A 137 -13.08 3.57 16.78
C LEU A 137 -13.47 4.17 15.43
N LEU A 138 -13.18 5.45 15.20
CA LEU A 138 -13.34 6.08 13.89
C LEU A 138 -12.43 5.41 12.85
N LEU A 139 -11.16 5.13 13.20
CA LEU A 139 -10.25 4.38 12.35
C LEU A 139 -10.85 3.03 11.97
N PHE A 140 -11.37 2.28 12.95
CA PHE A 140 -12.02 0.99 12.71
C PHE A 140 -13.23 1.13 11.77
N ILE A 141 -14.10 2.13 11.99
CA ILE A 141 -15.27 2.36 11.12
C ILE A 141 -14.82 2.63 9.67
N MET A 142 -13.85 3.52 9.46
CA MET A 142 -13.34 3.83 8.13
C MET A 142 -12.67 2.62 7.47
N TRP A 143 -11.98 1.79 8.27
CA TRP A 143 -11.40 0.51 7.84
C TRP A 143 -12.45 -0.49 7.36
N GLU A 144 -13.59 -0.60 8.04
CA GLU A 144 -14.69 -1.48 7.64
C GLU A 144 -15.45 -0.95 6.42
N VAL A 145 -15.64 0.38 6.33
CA VAL A 145 -16.34 1.01 5.20
C VAL A 145 -15.66 0.70 3.87
N GLU A 146 -14.33 0.55 3.83
CA GLU A 146 -13.62 0.22 2.58
C GLU A 146 -13.86 -1.23 2.09
N LEU A 147 -14.18 -2.17 2.99
CA LEU A 147 -14.29 -3.59 2.64
C LEU A 147 -15.40 -3.85 1.64
N ILE A 148 -16.55 -3.20 1.81
CA ILE A 148 -17.72 -3.40 0.93
C ILE A 148 -17.44 -2.93 -0.49
N PRO A 149 -16.91 -1.71 -0.73
CA PRO A 149 -16.52 -1.28 -2.06
C PRO A 149 -15.51 -2.22 -2.72
N VAL A 150 -14.44 -2.63 -2.01
CA VAL A 150 -13.43 -3.53 -2.58
C VAL A 150 -14.03 -4.89 -2.93
N TYR A 151 -14.83 -5.48 -2.03
CA TYR A 151 -15.53 -6.74 -2.29
C TYR A 151 -16.38 -6.64 -3.57
N LEU A 152 -17.21 -5.60 -3.71
CA LEU A 152 -18.06 -5.42 -4.87
C LEU A 152 -17.26 -5.14 -6.14
N LEU A 153 -16.22 -4.32 -6.07
CA LEU A 153 -15.34 -4.01 -7.20
C LEU A 153 -14.63 -5.28 -7.73
N VAL A 154 -14.18 -6.17 -6.85
CA VAL A 154 -13.55 -7.43 -7.27
C VAL A 154 -14.60 -8.44 -7.74
N SER A 155 -15.74 -8.58 -7.04
CA SER A 155 -16.76 -9.60 -7.35
C SER A 155 -17.54 -9.32 -8.63
N ILE A 156 -17.71 -8.06 -9.04
CA ILE A 156 -18.49 -7.69 -10.22
C ILE A 156 -17.60 -7.54 -11.46
N TRP A 157 -16.47 -6.85 -11.34
CA TRP A 157 -15.57 -6.51 -12.46
C TRP A 157 -14.28 -7.33 -12.50
N GLY A 158 -14.15 -8.34 -11.65
CA GLY A 158 -13.00 -9.26 -11.65
C GLY A 158 -13.07 -10.33 -12.72
N GLY A 159 -12.00 -11.13 -12.79
CA GLY A 159 -11.84 -12.23 -13.74
C GLY A 159 -12.71 -13.46 -13.46
N GLN A 160 -12.25 -14.62 -13.90
CA GLN A 160 -13.05 -15.87 -13.86
C GLN A 160 -13.33 -16.35 -12.43
N LYS A 161 -12.34 -16.26 -11.52
CA LYS A 161 -12.46 -16.70 -10.11
C LYS A 161 -12.80 -15.55 -9.15
N ARG A 162 -13.38 -14.46 -9.65
CA ARG A 162 -13.66 -13.23 -8.90
C ARG A 162 -14.44 -13.43 -7.60
N GLN A 163 -15.44 -14.33 -7.60
CA GLN A 163 -16.25 -14.58 -6.40
C GLN A 163 -15.42 -15.20 -5.27
N TYR A 164 -14.60 -16.19 -5.60
CA TYR A 164 -13.70 -16.81 -4.63
C TYR A 164 -12.69 -15.78 -4.08
N ALA A 165 -12.06 -15.00 -4.95
CA ALA A 165 -11.08 -14.00 -4.57
C ALA A 165 -11.69 -12.89 -3.69
N ALA A 166 -12.86 -12.37 -4.07
CA ALA A 166 -13.59 -11.36 -3.31
C ALA A 166 -14.02 -11.88 -1.94
N THR A 167 -14.60 -13.08 -1.87
CA THR A 167 -15.03 -13.69 -0.60
C THR A 167 -13.83 -13.97 0.31
N LYS A 168 -12.74 -14.50 -0.24
CA LYS A 168 -11.51 -14.73 0.53
C LYS A 168 -10.95 -13.43 1.09
N PHE A 169 -10.87 -12.36 0.28
CA PHE A 169 -10.48 -11.03 0.73
C PHE A 169 -11.36 -10.55 1.89
N LEU A 170 -12.68 -10.60 1.72
CA LEU A 170 -13.63 -10.13 2.73
C LEU A 170 -13.47 -10.89 4.06
N LEU A 171 -13.45 -12.23 4.00
CA LEU A 171 -13.34 -13.06 5.21
C LEU A 171 -12.01 -12.85 5.95
N TYR A 172 -10.89 -12.77 5.21
CA TYR A 172 -9.57 -12.52 5.81
C TYR A 172 -9.51 -11.16 6.51
N THR A 173 -9.98 -10.12 5.82
CA THR A 173 -9.86 -8.75 6.34
C THR A 173 -10.88 -8.46 7.43
N ALA A 174 -12.14 -8.90 7.30
CA ALA A 174 -13.16 -8.72 8.32
C ALA A 174 -12.84 -9.51 9.61
N ALA A 175 -12.37 -10.77 9.50
CA ALA A 175 -11.96 -11.53 10.67
C ALA A 175 -10.76 -10.90 11.40
N ALA A 176 -9.84 -10.30 10.65
CA ALA A 176 -8.67 -9.64 11.22
C ALA A 176 -9.02 -8.30 11.88
N SER A 177 -9.92 -7.52 11.29
CA SER A 177 -10.28 -6.18 11.80
C SER A 177 -11.03 -6.23 13.15
N ILE A 178 -11.65 -7.36 13.51
CA ILE A 178 -12.23 -7.57 14.83
C ILE A 178 -11.18 -7.33 15.92
N PHE A 179 -9.91 -7.67 15.69
CA PHE A 179 -8.85 -7.42 16.65
C PHE A 179 -8.56 -5.93 16.86
N ILE A 180 -8.80 -5.06 15.84
CA ILE A 180 -8.71 -3.59 16.02
C ILE A 180 -9.80 -3.12 16.97
N LEU A 181 -11.04 -3.60 16.75
CA LEU A 181 -12.18 -3.24 17.60
C LEU A 181 -11.96 -3.72 19.05
N VAL A 182 -11.59 -4.99 19.23
CA VAL A 182 -11.38 -5.57 20.56
C VAL A 182 -10.23 -4.85 21.28
N ALA A 183 -9.13 -4.58 20.60
CA ALA A 183 -8.01 -3.84 21.19
C ALA A 183 -8.41 -2.40 21.54
N GLY A 184 -9.10 -1.69 20.65
CA GLY A 184 -9.62 -0.34 20.91
C GLY A 184 -10.55 -0.28 22.11
N LEU A 185 -11.50 -1.22 22.20
CA LEU A 185 -12.41 -1.33 23.34
C LEU A 185 -11.66 -1.63 24.65
N ALA A 186 -10.71 -2.57 24.60
CA ALA A 186 -9.93 -2.92 25.79
C ALA A 186 -9.10 -1.72 26.29
N MET A 187 -8.46 -0.97 25.39
CA MET A 187 -7.73 0.24 25.74
C MET A 187 -8.66 1.33 26.28
N ALA A 188 -9.81 1.54 25.63
CA ALA A 188 -10.76 2.58 26.03
C ALA A 188 -11.34 2.33 27.43
N LEU A 189 -11.68 1.07 27.76
CA LEU A 189 -12.30 0.67 29.02
C LEU A 189 -11.29 0.47 30.17
N TYR A 190 -9.99 0.35 29.85
CA TYR A 190 -8.96 0.13 30.87
C TYR A 190 -8.79 1.35 31.78
N GLY A 191 -8.63 1.10 33.10
CA GLY A 191 -8.30 2.09 34.13
C GLY A 191 -9.51 2.78 34.76
N GLY A 192 -10.73 2.53 34.28
CA GLY A 192 -11.94 3.21 34.76
C GLY A 192 -11.95 4.72 34.37
N GLY A 193 -13.01 5.43 34.69
CA GLY A 193 -13.18 6.83 34.33
C GLY A 193 -13.93 7.03 33.01
N ASN A 194 -13.70 8.15 32.33
CA ASN A 194 -14.35 8.44 31.06
C ASN A 194 -13.83 7.53 29.94
N VAL A 195 -14.74 6.89 29.20
CA VAL A 195 -14.40 6.11 28.03
C VAL A 195 -13.92 7.06 26.93
N THR A 196 -12.74 6.81 26.39
CA THR A 196 -12.16 7.59 25.29
C THR A 196 -11.50 6.65 24.28
N PHE A 197 -11.62 6.98 22.99
CA PHE A 197 -10.94 6.31 21.89
C PHE A 197 -9.88 7.22 21.24
N ASP A 198 -9.67 8.42 21.77
CA ASP A 198 -8.66 9.35 21.28
C ASP A 198 -7.25 8.76 21.48
N MET A 199 -6.50 8.62 20.40
CA MET A 199 -5.17 7.97 20.40
C MET A 199 -4.18 8.69 21.34
N VAL A 200 -4.29 10.02 21.48
CA VAL A 200 -3.41 10.78 22.39
C VAL A 200 -3.72 10.43 23.84
N GLU A 201 -5.00 10.41 24.20
CA GLU A 201 -5.43 10.05 25.55
C GLU A 201 -5.14 8.57 25.88
N LEU A 202 -5.32 7.67 24.89
CA LEU A 202 -5.00 6.24 25.04
C LEU A 202 -3.50 6.02 25.24
N GLY A 203 -2.64 6.76 24.54
CA GLY A 203 -1.18 6.67 24.69
C GLY A 203 -0.64 7.22 26.01
N MET A 204 -1.46 7.95 26.78
CA MET A 204 -1.10 8.43 28.13
C MET A 204 -1.47 7.44 29.23
N LYS A 205 -2.20 6.37 28.91
CA LYS A 205 -2.58 5.35 29.89
C LYS A 205 -1.43 4.39 30.14
N ASP A 206 -1.23 4.00 31.39
CA ASP A 206 -0.23 3.00 31.78
C ASP A 206 -0.87 1.60 31.78
N TYR A 207 -0.56 0.79 30.77
CA TYR A 207 -1.10 -0.56 30.64
C TYR A 207 -0.15 -1.58 31.28
N PRO A 208 -0.66 -2.59 32.02
CA PRO A 208 0.19 -3.68 32.47
C PRO A 208 0.80 -4.41 31.28
N LEU A 209 2.09 -4.75 31.34
CA LEU A 209 2.82 -5.39 30.23
C LEU A 209 2.09 -6.60 29.63
N GLY A 210 1.44 -7.42 30.48
CA GLY A 210 0.70 -8.60 30.01
C GLY A 210 -0.49 -8.23 29.11
N LEU A 211 -1.21 -7.15 29.43
CA LEU A 211 -2.30 -6.63 28.60
C LEU A 211 -1.73 -6.03 27.33
N GLU A 212 -0.68 -5.24 27.43
CA GLU A 212 -0.05 -4.59 26.30
C GLU A 212 0.48 -5.60 25.26
N LEU A 213 1.11 -6.69 25.70
CA LEU A 213 1.54 -7.78 24.84
C LEU A 213 0.36 -8.46 24.12
N LEU A 214 -0.78 -8.65 24.82
CA LEU A 214 -1.98 -9.24 24.21
C LEU A 214 -2.60 -8.30 23.16
N LEU A 215 -2.70 -7.02 23.48
CA LEU A 215 -3.20 -5.98 22.56
C LEU A 215 -2.31 -5.88 21.32
N TYR A 216 -0.99 -5.85 21.53
CA TYR A 216 0.00 -5.82 20.45
C TYR A 216 -0.15 -7.03 19.53
N ALA A 217 -0.25 -8.24 20.08
CA ALA A 217 -0.41 -9.46 19.28
C ALA A 217 -1.71 -9.43 18.46
N GLY A 218 -2.83 -8.98 19.03
CA GLY A 218 -4.09 -8.82 18.32
C GLY A 218 -3.99 -7.82 17.17
N LEU A 219 -3.47 -6.62 17.43
CA LEU A 219 -3.26 -5.60 16.40
C LEU A 219 -2.24 -6.03 15.34
N LEU A 220 -1.20 -6.78 15.72
CA LEU A 220 -0.25 -7.36 14.76
C LEU A 220 -0.93 -8.33 13.80
N ILE A 221 -1.88 -9.14 14.25
CA ILE A 221 -2.69 -10.01 13.38
C ILE A 221 -3.52 -9.15 12.43
N ALA A 222 -4.22 -8.14 12.94
CA ALA A 222 -5.08 -7.27 12.14
C ALA A 222 -4.31 -6.56 11.02
N PHE A 223 -3.26 -5.85 11.39
CA PHE A 223 -2.44 -5.10 10.44
C PHE A 223 -1.55 -6.01 9.60
N GLY A 224 -1.12 -7.15 10.14
CA GLY A 224 -0.37 -8.18 9.43
C GLY A 224 -1.15 -8.82 8.29
N VAL A 225 -2.45 -9.06 8.45
CA VAL A 225 -3.32 -9.48 7.35
C VAL A 225 -3.34 -8.43 6.25
N LYS A 226 -3.55 -7.16 6.61
CA LYS A 226 -3.64 -6.06 5.63
C LYS A 226 -2.32 -5.79 4.92
N LEU A 227 -1.20 -5.82 5.65
CA LEU A 227 0.17 -5.66 5.12
C LEU A 227 0.64 -6.90 4.33
N ALA A 228 -0.12 -7.99 4.38
CA ALA A 228 0.20 -9.29 3.79
C ALA A 228 1.46 -9.95 4.37
N VAL A 229 1.54 -10.01 5.71
CA VAL A 229 2.61 -10.69 6.45
C VAL A 229 2.42 -12.21 6.37
N PHE A 230 3.51 -12.96 6.18
CA PHE A 230 3.47 -14.43 6.25
C PHE A 230 3.07 -14.89 7.67
N PRO A 231 2.15 -15.86 7.82
CA PRO A 231 1.44 -16.63 6.80
C PRO A 231 0.09 -16.01 6.35
N LEU A 232 -0.25 -14.81 6.79
CA LEU A 232 -1.56 -14.17 6.64
C LEU A 232 -1.78 -13.51 5.25
N HIS A 233 -0.85 -13.67 4.31
CA HIS A 233 -0.79 -12.97 3.01
C HIS A 233 -1.61 -13.60 1.89
N THR A 234 -2.16 -14.81 2.08
CA THR A 234 -2.66 -15.64 0.96
C THR A 234 -3.87 -15.06 0.21
N TRP A 235 -4.56 -14.09 0.77
CA TRP A 235 -5.66 -13.38 0.10
C TRP A 235 -5.16 -12.46 -1.02
N LEU A 236 -3.96 -11.89 -0.85
CA LEU A 236 -3.44 -10.84 -1.73
C LEU A 236 -3.20 -11.31 -3.17
N PRO A 237 -2.50 -12.44 -3.45
CA PRO A 237 -2.30 -12.92 -4.81
C PRO A 237 -3.59 -13.32 -5.52
N ASP A 238 -4.59 -13.80 -4.77
CA ASP A 238 -5.87 -14.17 -5.34
C ASP A 238 -6.69 -12.92 -5.67
N ALA A 239 -6.75 -11.95 -4.77
CA ALA A 239 -7.44 -10.68 -5.00
C ALA A 239 -6.85 -9.92 -6.20
N HIS A 240 -5.52 -9.75 -6.26
CA HIS A 240 -4.86 -9.07 -7.37
C HIS A 240 -4.94 -9.83 -8.69
N GLY A 241 -4.89 -11.16 -8.64
CA GLY A 241 -5.01 -12.02 -9.82
C GLY A 241 -6.33 -11.81 -10.55
N GLU A 242 -7.40 -11.57 -9.80
CA GLU A 242 -8.75 -11.44 -10.32
C GLU A 242 -9.25 -10.00 -10.46
N ALA A 243 -8.79 -9.07 -9.62
CA ALA A 243 -9.23 -7.68 -9.65
C ALA A 243 -8.94 -7.00 -11.01
N SER A 244 -9.83 -6.09 -11.44
CA SER A 244 -9.53 -5.20 -12.57
C SER A 244 -8.31 -4.33 -12.28
N SER A 245 -7.59 -3.89 -13.31
CA SER A 245 -6.32 -3.16 -13.12
C SER A 245 -6.46 -1.87 -12.31
N PRO A 246 -7.48 -1.01 -12.49
CA PRO A 246 -7.68 0.15 -11.64
C PRO A 246 -7.88 -0.21 -10.17
N VAL A 247 -8.57 -1.31 -9.89
CA VAL A 247 -8.77 -1.80 -8.52
C VAL A 247 -7.46 -2.35 -7.95
N SER A 248 -6.67 -3.09 -8.75
CA SER A 248 -5.35 -3.58 -8.33
C SER A 248 -4.36 -2.44 -8.03
N MET A 249 -4.44 -1.30 -8.76
CA MET A 249 -3.64 -0.11 -8.45
C MET A 249 -3.92 0.38 -7.03
N ILE A 250 -5.19 0.47 -6.63
CA ILE A 250 -5.59 0.93 -5.29
C ILE A 250 -5.23 -0.10 -4.22
N LEU A 251 -5.50 -1.38 -4.46
CA LEU A 251 -5.16 -2.46 -3.53
C LEU A 251 -3.66 -2.47 -3.21
N ALA A 252 -2.79 -2.40 -4.24
CA ALA A 252 -1.35 -2.40 -4.06
C ALA A 252 -0.81 -1.04 -3.60
N GLY A 253 -1.38 0.05 -4.13
CA GLY A 253 -0.89 1.41 -3.89
C GLY A 253 -1.25 1.95 -2.51
N VAL A 254 -2.43 1.63 -2.00
CA VAL A 254 -2.99 2.25 -0.78
C VAL A 254 -3.30 1.21 0.31
N LEU A 255 -4.10 0.17 0.02
CA LEU A 255 -4.61 -0.73 1.07
C LEU A 255 -3.51 -1.41 1.88
N LEU A 256 -2.44 -1.89 1.25
CA LEU A 256 -1.30 -2.50 1.95
C LEU A 256 -0.65 -1.52 2.94
N LYS A 257 -0.60 -0.22 2.60
CA LYS A 257 0.02 0.82 3.42
C LYS A 257 -0.77 1.14 4.68
N MET A 258 -2.08 0.91 4.66
CA MET A 258 -2.90 1.02 5.86
C MET A 258 -2.44 0.03 6.94
N GLY A 259 -2.04 -1.20 6.55
CA GLY A 259 -1.44 -2.17 7.47
C GLY A 259 -0.13 -1.68 8.08
N GLY A 260 0.78 -1.15 7.25
CA GLY A 260 2.04 -0.56 7.74
C GLY A 260 1.83 0.68 8.62
N TYR A 261 0.90 1.54 8.21
CA TYR A 261 0.49 2.70 9.01
C TYR A 261 -0.07 2.29 10.38
N GLY A 262 -0.98 1.30 10.40
CA GLY A 262 -1.55 0.81 11.66
C GLY A 262 -0.50 0.20 12.59
N LEU A 263 0.49 -0.55 12.05
CA LEU A 263 1.62 -1.06 12.82
C LEU A 263 2.47 0.05 13.45
N ILE A 264 2.73 1.14 12.72
CA ILE A 264 3.49 2.26 13.28
C ILE A 264 2.61 3.06 14.26
N ARG A 265 1.36 3.36 13.90
CA ARG A 265 0.46 4.21 14.68
C ARG A 265 -0.04 3.58 15.98
N LEU A 266 -0.45 2.31 15.95
CA LEU A 266 -1.05 1.66 17.12
C LEU A 266 -0.07 0.72 17.83
N ASN A 267 0.70 -0.09 17.09
CA ASN A 267 1.62 -1.03 17.72
C ASN A 267 2.90 -0.34 18.20
N LEU A 268 3.52 0.49 17.35
CA LEU A 268 4.80 1.10 17.68
C LEU A 268 4.64 2.32 18.60
N GLU A 269 3.67 3.19 18.34
CA GLU A 269 3.54 4.48 19.03
C GLU A 269 2.70 4.37 20.32
N LEU A 270 1.62 3.56 20.35
CA LEU A 270 0.79 3.43 21.57
C LEU A 270 1.24 2.29 22.50
N LEU A 271 1.80 1.21 21.96
CA LEU A 271 2.16 -0.01 22.70
C LEU A 271 3.68 -0.22 22.63
N THR A 272 4.43 0.79 23.05
CA THR A 272 5.89 0.84 22.90
C THR A 272 6.61 -0.24 23.70
N ASP A 273 6.15 -0.56 24.89
CA ASP A 273 6.76 -1.60 25.75
C ASP A 273 6.61 -2.97 25.13
N ALA A 274 5.41 -3.31 24.64
CA ALA A 274 5.19 -4.55 23.92
C ALA A 274 6.01 -4.62 22.62
N HIS A 275 6.20 -3.48 21.94
CA HIS A 275 7.00 -3.45 20.70
C HIS A 275 8.42 -3.95 20.94
N VAL A 276 9.05 -3.60 22.05
CA VAL A 276 10.41 -4.05 22.39
C VAL A 276 10.51 -5.58 22.39
N TYR A 277 9.48 -6.27 22.91
CA TYR A 277 9.45 -7.74 22.93
C TYR A 277 9.13 -8.35 21.57
N PHE A 278 8.30 -7.68 20.76
CA PHE A 278 7.88 -8.17 19.44
C PHE A 278 8.83 -7.81 18.31
N ALA A 279 9.71 -6.83 18.47
CA ALA A 279 10.58 -6.35 17.41
C ALA A 279 11.49 -7.45 16.80
N PRO A 280 12.12 -8.35 17.56
CA PRO A 280 12.87 -9.45 16.96
C PRO A 280 11.99 -10.38 16.10
N LEU A 281 10.74 -10.62 16.52
CA LEU A 281 9.77 -11.41 15.75
C LEU A 281 9.39 -10.68 14.45
N LEU A 282 9.15 -9.36 14.50
CA LEU A 282 8.88 -8.56 13.31
C LEU A 282 10.04 -8.58 12.33
N ALA A 283 11.29 -8.50 12.81
CA ALA A 283 12.47 -8.62 11.97
C ALA A 283 12.55 -9.98 11.28
N MET A 284 12.30 -11.07 12.01
CA MET A 284 12.26 -12.42 11.44
C MET A 284 11.13 -12.58 10.42
N LEU A 285 9.92 -12.09 10.72
CA LEU A 285 8.80 -12.11 9.78
C LEU A 285 9.10 -11.27 8.53
N GLY A 286 9.79 -10.14 8.67
CA GLY A 286 10.27 -9.33 7.56
C GLY A 286 11.19 -10.11 6.62
N VAL A 287 12.19 -10.81 7.17
CA VAL A 287 13.08 -11.69 6.40
C VAL A 287 12.32 -12.81 5.69
N VAL A 288 11.39 -13.46 6.41
CA VAL A 288 10.56 -14.53 5.83
C VAL A 288 9.72 -13.98 4.66
N ASN A 289 9.08 -12.81 4.83
CA ASN A 289 8.32 -12.18 3.76
C ASN A 289 9.19 -11.90 2.52
N ILE A 290 10.39 -11.36 2.71
CA ILE A 290 11.32 -11.03 1.63
C ILE A 290 11.65 -12.30 0.82
N ILE A 291 12.13 -13.33 1.49
CA ILE A 291 12.60 -14.57 0.84
C ILE A 291 11.42 -15.36 0.26
N TYR A 292 10.41 -15.62 1.08
CA TYR A 292 9.23 -16.39 0.66
C TYR A 292 8.46 -15.70 -0.46
N GLY A 293 8.23 -14.37 -0.32
CA GLY A 293 7.58 -13.57 -1.35
C GLY A 293 8.33 -13.59 -2.67
N GLY A 294 9.66 -13.46 -2.63
CA GLY A 294 10.53 -13.51 -3.80
C GLY A 294 10.47 -14.87 -4.53
N PHE A 295 10.61 -15.98 -3.82
CA PHE A 295 10.50 -17.31 -4.42
C PHE A 295 9.11 -17.59 -5.00
N ASN A 296 8.04 -17.23 -4.28
CA ASN A 296 6.69 -17.41 -4.79
C ASN A 296 6.39 -16.50 -5.97
N SER A 297 6.94 -15.29 -6.01
CA SER A 297 6.85 -14.40 -7.17
C SER A 297 7.47 -15.07 -8.40
N PHE A 298 8.67 -15.63 -8.27
CA PHE A 298 9.34 -16.33 -9.37
C PHE A 298 8.54 -17.54 -9.89
N ALA A 299 7.89 -18.28 -9.01
CA ALA A 299 7.11 -19.48 -9.34
C ALA A 299 5.78 -19.18 -10.06
N GLN A 300 5.30 -17.94 -10.08
CA GLN A 300 4.01 -17.60 -10.72
C GLN A 300 4.12 -17.56 -12.24
N SER A 301 3.15 -18.17 -12.92
CA SER A 301 2.95 -18.07 -14.38
C SER A 301 2.08 -16.90 -14.81
N ASN A 302 1.24 -16.38 -13.91
CA ASN A 302 0.37 -15.23 -14.14
C ASN A 302 1.07 -13.93 -13.75
N MET A 303 1.08 -12.93 -14.64
CA MET A 303 1.79 -11.67 -14.47
C MET A 303 1.30 -10.89 -13.24
N LYS A 304 -0.02 -10.74 -13.03
CA LYS A 304 -0.56 -10.04 -11.86
C LYS A 304 -0.25 -10.76 -10.54
N ARG A 305 -0.33 -12.10 -10.53
CA ARG A 305 0.04 -12.87 -9.33
C ARG A 305 1.52 -12.75 -9.01
N ARG A 306 2.39 -12.66 -10.03
CA ARG A 306 3.84 -12.41 -9.85
C ARG A 306 4.07 -11.06 -9.19
N LEU A 307 3.42 -10.00 -9.68
CA LEU A 307 3.48 -8.67 -9.07
C LEU A 307 2.88 -8.64 -7.65
N ALA A 308 1.83 -9.40 -7.38
CA ALA A 308 1.26 -9.49 -6.03
C ALA A 308 2.23 -10.13 -5.02
N TYR A 309 2.91 -11.22 -5.39
CA TYR A 309 3.93 -11.82 -4.52
C TYR A 309 5.18 -10.95 -4.37
N SER A 310 5.53 -10.15 -5.40
CA SER A 310 6.59 -9.14 -5.22
C SER A 310 6.22 -8.11 -4.16
N SER A 311 4.93 -7.72 -4.08
CA SER A 311 4.45 -6.83 -3.02
C SER A 311 4.60 -7.46 -1.63
N VAL A 312 4.34 -8.76 -1.46
CA VAL A 312 4.60 -9.48 -0.20
C VAL A 312 6.08 -9.36 0.18
N SER A 313 6.99 -9.55 -0.77
CA SER A 313 8.44 -9.41 -0.55
C SER A 313 8.82 -7.99 -0.11
N HIS A 314 8.35 -6.97 -0.83
CA HIS A 314 8.65 -5.57 -0.50
C HIS A 314 8.07 -5.11 0.84
N MET A 315 6.91 -5.64 1.27
CA MET A 315 6.37 -5.34 2.60
C MET A 315 7.21 -5.96 3.72
N GLY A 316 8.03 -6.97 3.43
CA GLY A 316 9.04 -7.47 4.36
C GLY A 316 10.08 -6.42 4.77
N PHE A 317 10.48 -5.52 3.85
CA PHE A 317 11.35 -4.40 4.19
C PHE A 317 10.67 -3.38 5.12
N VAL A 318 9.36 -3.18 4.97
CA VAL A 318 8.60 -2.33 5.91
C VAL A 318 8.66 -2.90 7.32
N LEU A 319 8.44 -4.22 7.48
CA LEU A 319 8.55 -4.88 8.79
C LEU A 319 9.95 -4.77 9.39
N LEU A 320 11.00 -4.97 8.58
CA LEU A 320 12.39 -4.83 9.02
C LEU A 320 12.70 -3.41 9.48
N GLY A 321 12.21 -2.40 8.76
CA GLY A 321 12.40 -1.00 9.12
C GLY A 321 11.70 -0.64 10.43
N ILE A 322 10.45 -1.10 10.63
CA ILE A 322 9.69 -0.91 11.87
C ILE A 322 10.40 -1.57 13.05
N ALA A 323 10.99 -2.75 12.84
CA ALA A 323 11.69 -3.51 13.88
C ALA A 323 13.10 -2.98 14.20
N SER A 324 13.65 -2.02 13.49
CA SER A 324 15.09 -1.70 13.51
C SER A 324 15.59 -0.95 14.74
N PHE A 325 14.74 -0.25 15.49
CA PHE A 325 15.09 0.68 16.57
C PHE A 325 16.00 1.84 16.13
N THR A 326 15.95 2.22 14.86
CA THR A 326 16.77 3.30 14.31
C THR A 326 15.92 4.27 13.48
N ASP A 327 16.31 5.55 13.49
CA ASP A 327 15.64 6.58 12.70
C ASP A 327 15.66 6.24 11.20
N LEU A 328 16.81 5.77 10.70
CA LEU A 328 16.96 5.38 9.31
C LEU A 328 16.08 4.20 8.92
N GLY A 329 15.89 3.22 9.83
CA GLY A 329 15.05 2.06 9.55
C GLY A 329 13.57 2.43 9.48
N ILE A 330 13.05 3.21 10.43
CA ILE A 330 11.66 3.66 10.41
C ILE A 330 11.41 4.61 9.23
N ASN A 331 12.33 5.54 8.95
CA ASN A 331 12.29 6.38 7.76
C ASN A 331 12.31 5.55 6.47
N GLY A 332 13.12 4.50 6.42
CA GLY A 332 13.16 3.55 5.31
C GLY A 332 11.85 2.80 5.13
N ALA A 333 11.20 2.37 6.22
CA ALA A 333 9.88 1.73 6.18
C ALA A 333 8.81 2.66 5.61
N MET A 334 8.76 3.93 6.05
CA MET A 334 7.85 4.95 5.51
C MET A 334 8.12 5.20 4.04
N LEU A 335 9.39 5.38 3.66
CA LEU A 335 9.77 5.58 2.27
C LEU A 335 9.43 4.36 1.40
N GLN A 336 9.58 3.13 1.94
CA GLN A 336 9.21 1.90 1.24
C GLN A 336 7.70 1.82 1.01
N MET A 337 6.89 2.26 1.94
CA MET A 337 5.43 2.32 1.74
C MET A 337 5.07 3.28 0.59
N ILE A 338 5.66 4.47 0.56
CA ILE A 338 5.42 5.47 -0.49
C ILE A 338 5.93 4.96 -1.84
N SER A 339 7.19 4.54 -1.89
CA SER A 339 7.86 4.05 -3.10
C SER A 339 7.16 2.86 -3.71
N HIS A 340 6.89 1.81 -2.92
CA HIS A 340 6.15 0.64 -3.37
C HIS A 340 4.73 1.02 -3.80
N GLY A 341 4.08 1.99 -3.15
CA GLY A 341 2.77 2.49 -3.55
C GLY A 341 2.74 3.00 -4.98
N LEU A 342 3.71 3.81 -5.34
CA LEU A 342 3.87 4.36 -6.70
C LEU A 342 4.26 3.27 -7.71
N ILE A 343 5.27 2.46 -7.37
CA ILE A 343 5.83 1.41 -8.26
C ILE A 343 4.79 0.32 -8.54
N ALA A 344 4.14 -0.20 -7.51
CA ALA A 344 3.14 -1.25 -7.69
C ALA A 344 1.94 -0.75 -8.49
N SER A 345 1.47 0.48 -8.22
CA SER A 345 0.34 1.05 -8.98
C SER A 345 0.66 1.15 -10.47
N VAL A 346 1.82 1.65 -10.86
CA VAL A 346 2.18 1.75 -12.29
C VAL A 346 2.37 0.37 -12.92
N LEU A 347 2.95 -0.60 -12.21
CA LEU A 347 3.14 -1.95 -12.75
C LEU A 347 1.80 -2.70 -12.93
N PHE A 348 0.87 -2.61 -11.97
CA PHE A 348 -0.47 -3.17 -12.12
C PHE A 348 -1.29 -2.46 -13.21
N PHE A 349 -1.12 -1.15 -13.36
CA PHE A 349 -1.71 -0.40 -14.46
C PHE A 349 -1.21 -0.91 -15.82
N LEU A 350 0.11 -0.99 -16.00
CA LEU A 350 0.72 -1.44 -17.26
C LEU A 350 0.42 -2.92 -17.55
N ALA A 351 0.32 -3.76 -16.51
CA ALA A 351 -0.17 -5.13 -16.65
C ALA A 351 -1.60 -5.17 -17.21
N GLY A 352 -2.45 -4.21 -16.80
CA GLY A 352 -3.78 -4.05 -17.37
C GLY A 352 -3.77 -3.57 -18.80
N VAL A 353 -2.94 -2.57 -19.10
CA VAL A 353 -2.76 -2.08 -20.47
C VAL A 353 -2.30 -3.21 -21.41
N THR A 354 -1.44 -4.10 -20.92
CA THR A 354 -1.02 -5.30 -21.66
C THR A 354 -2.19 -6.27 -21.86
N TYR A 355 -2.97 -6.53 -20.78
CA TYR A 355 -4.13 -7.41 -20.83
C TYR A 355 -5.22 -6.93 -21.80
N ASP A 356 -5.48 -5.63 -21.85
CA ASP A 356 -6.49 -5.05 -22.77
C ASP A 356 -6.20 -5.33 -24.25
N ARG A 357 -4.97 -5.75 -24.57
CA ARG A 357 -4.52 -6.05 -25.92
C ARG A 357 -4.28 -7.55 -26.16
N THR A 358 -3.83 -8.25 -25.12
CA THR A 358 -3.48 -9.68 -25.24
C THR A 358 -4.57 -10.61 -24.75
N HIS A 359 -5.54 -10.07 -23.97
CA HIS A 359 -6.62 -10.81 -23.32
C HIS A 359 -6.16 -12.00 -22.45
N THR A 360 -4.85 -12.12 -22.17
CA THR A 360 -4.29 -13.14 -21.28
C THR A 360 -3.37 -12.52 -20.24
N MET A 361 -3.25 -13.16 -19.07
CA MET A 361 -2.27 -12.85 -18.01
C MET A 361 -1.19 -13.94 -17.91
N ALA A 362 -1.30 -15.04 -18.66
CA ALA A 362 -0.36 -16.13 -18.66
C ALA A 362 0.89 -15.75 -19.45
N MET A 363 2.02 -15.54 -18.76
CA MET A 363 3.25 -15.05 -19.40
C MET A 363 3.81 -16.01 -20.45
N LYS A 364 3.50 -17.31 -20.37
CA LYS A 364 3.93 -18.31 -21.36
C LYS A 364 3.22 -18.17 -22.70
N GLU A 365 2.03 -17.57 -22.68
CA GLU A 365 1.19 -17.32 -23.86
C GLU A 365 1.52 -15.98 -24.51
N MET A 366 2.36 -15.16 -23.86
CA MET A 366 2.86 -13.91 -24.38
C MET A 366 4.26 -14.12 -24.98
N GLY A 367 4.57 -13.46 -26.06
CA GLY A 367 5.91 -13.48 -26.65
C GLY A 367 6.07 -12.34 -27.63
N ASN A 368 7.27 -11.76 -27.72
CA ASN A 368 7.65 -10.69 -28.66
C ASN A 368 6.74 -9.45 -28.69
N ILE A 369 5.96 -9.22 -27.63
CA ILE A 369 5.03 -8.09 -27.53
C ILE A 369 5.79 -6.74 -27.53
N GLY A 370 7.06 -6.75 -27.16
CA GLY A 370 7.89 -5.53 -27.12
C GLY A 370 8.07 -4.85 -28.47
N GLN A 371 8.03 -5.61 -29.57
CA GLN A 371 8.08 -5.04 -30.93
C GLN A 371 6.75 -4.42 -31.34
N ALA A 372 5.64 -5.04 -30.95
CA ALA A 372 4.29 -4.55 -31.25
C ALA A 372 3.91 -3.32 -30.39
N MET A 373 4.38 -3.27 -29.13
CA MET A 373 4.04 -2.23 -28.16
C MET A 373 5.30 -1.62 -27.50
N PRO A 374 6.16 -0.90 -28.25
CA PRO A 374 7.44 -0.41 -27.73
C PRO A 374 7.29 0.62 -26.58
N LYS A 375 6.25 1.45 -26.57
CA LYS A 375 6.01 2.39 -25.46
C LYS A 375 5.60 1.67 -24.19
N VAL A 376 4.67 0.69 -24.28
CA VAL A 376 4.28 -0.13 -23.12
C VAL A 376 5.51 -0.85 -22.57
N PHE A 377 6.33 -1.44 -23.45
CA PHE A 377 7.55 -2.12 -23.07
C PHE A 377 8.54 -1.18 -22.36
N ALA A 378 8.78 0.02 -22.88
CA ALA A 378 9.68 0.99 -22.26
C ALA A 378 9.17 1.43 -20.87
N LEU A 379 7.88 1.79 -20.76
CA LEU A 379 7.27 2.21 -19.48
C LEU A 379 7.28 1.06 -18.46
N PHE A 380 6.96 -0.17 -18.88
CA PHE A 380 6.97 -1.35 -18.02
C PHE A 380 8.39 -1.66 -17.55
N THR A 381 9.39 -1.52 -18.42
CA THR A 381 10.80 -1.72 -18.08
C THR A 381 11.25 -0.71 -17.03
N ILE A 382 10.93 0.58 -17.18
CA ILE A 382 11.27 1.61 -16.16
C ILE A 382 10.61 1.27 -14.82
N GLY A 383 9.33 0.91 -14.82
CA GLY A 383 8.62 0.49 -13.60
C GLY A 383 9.24 -0.76 -12.94
N ALA A 384 9.64 -1.75 -13.75
CA ALA A 384 10.34 -2.94 -13.27
C ALA A 384 11.72 -2.59 -12.69
N MET A 385 12.50 -1.72 -13.35
CA MET A 385 13.79 -1.24 -12.83
C MET A 385 13.63 -0.49 -11.50
N ALA A 386 12.54 0.25 -11.32
CA ALA A 386 12.22 0.89 -10.05
C ALA A 386 11.94 -0.14 -8.94
N SER A 387 11.22 -1.22 -9.27
CA SER A 387 10.94 -2.33 -8.35
C SER A 387 12.18 -3.18 -8.04
N LEU A 388 13.19 -3.22 -8.93
CA LEU A 388 14.49 -3.83 -8.69
C LEU A 388 15.35 -3.06 -7.68
N ALA A 389 14.88 -1.92 -7.19
CA ALA A 389 15.68 -1.01 -6.40
C ALA A 389 16.97 -0.54 -7.11
N LEU A 390 16.86 -0.18 -8.42
CA LEU A 390 17.98 0.36 -9.16
C LEU A 390 18.40 1.73 -8.59
N PRO A 391 19.70 2.02 -8.40
CA PRO A 391 20.16 3.34 -7.97
C PRO A 391 19.60 4.47 -8.84
N GLY A 392 19.09 5.52 -8.20
CA GLY A 392 18.36 6.61 -8.85
C GLY A 392 16.83 6.42 -8.90
N MET A 393 16.30 5.27 -8.45
CA MET A 393 14.87 5.03 -8.27
C MET A 393 14.50 5.02 -6.78
N SER A 394 13.25 5.35 -6.47
CA SER A 394 12.77 5.48 -5.07
C SER A 394 12.89 4.18 -4.27
N GLY A 395 12.75 3.01 -4.90
CA GLY A 395 12.92 1.70 -4.27
C GLY A 395 14.31 1.49 -3.68
N PHE A 396 15.36 1.95 -4.37
CA PHE A 396 16.73 1.85 -3.87
C PHE A 396 16.94 2.65 -2.58
N ALA A 397 16.49 3.90 -2.56
CA ALA A 397 16.65 4.76 -1.40
C ALA A 397 15.97 4.19 -0.15
N SER A 398 14.77 3.60 -0.33
CA SER A 398 14.00 3.03 0.77
C SER A 398 14.62 1.73 1.31
N GLU A 399 14.96 0.77 0.43
CA GLU A 399 15.57 -0.49 0.86
C GLU A 399 16.94 -0.30 1.48
N LEU A 400 17.76 0.59 0.88
CA LEU A 400 19.07 0.94 1.44
C LEU A 400 18.93 1.54 2.85
N SER A 401 17.98 2.46 3.06
CA SER A 401 17.72 3.04 4.38
C SER A 401 17.34 1.99 5.42
N VAL A 402 16.53 0.99 5.05
CA VAL A 402 16.17 -0.13 5.93
C VAL A 402 17.41 -0.97 6.25
N PHE A 403 18.22 -1.34 5.26
CA PHE A 403 19.45 -2.11 5.49
C PHE A 403 20.42 -1.39 6.40
N VAL A 404 20.69 -0.11 6.15
CA VAL A 404 21.54 0.70 7.01
C VAL A 404 20.95 0.80 8.40
N GLY A 405 19.64 1.03 8.52
CA GLY A 405 18.94 1.08 9.80
C GLY A 405 19.12 -0.18 10.64
N VAL A 406 18.89 -1.36 10.06
CA VAL A 406 19.09 -2.65 10.78
C VAL A 406 20.56 -2.87 11.10
N THR A 407 21.49 -2.55 10.19
CA THR A 407 22.92 -2.76 10.39
C THR A 407 23.48 -1.89 11.51
N THR A 408 23.01 -0.65 11.63
CA THR A 408 23.48 0.34 12.63
C THR A 408 22.75 0.25 13.95
N SER A 409 21.75 -0.64 14.09
CA SER A 409 21.04 -0.82 15.35
C SER A 409 21.97 -1.29 16.47
N ASP A 410 22.08 -0.52 17.51
CA ASP A 410 22.90 -0.80 18.70
C ASP A 410 22.17 -1.67 19.74
N ILE A 411 20.86 -1.84 19.58
CA ILE A 411 20.00 -2.65 20.45
C ILE A 411 20.09 -4.14 20.15
N TYR A 412 20.30 -4.50 18.88
CA TYR A 412 20.45 -5.90 18.50
C TYR A 412 21.88 -6.40 18.61
N GLY A 413 22.04 -7.66 19.02
CA GLY A 413 23.32 -8.36 19.01
C GLY A 413 23.93 -8.43 17.60
N SER A 414 25.26 -8.36 17.51
CA SER A 414 25.98 -8.36 16.23
C SER A 414 25.63 -9.56 15.35
N THR A 415 25.53 -10.74 15.94
CA THR A 415 25.13 -11.96 15.22
C THR A 415 23.71 -11.85 14.64
N PHE A 416 22.74 -11.38 15.43
CA PHE A 416 21.36 -11.22 14.97
C PHE A 416 21.28 -10.22 13.81
N ARG A 417 21.93 -9.05 13.92
CA ARG A 417 22.01 -8.05 12.85
C ARG A 417 22.59 -8.64 11.57
N THR A 418 23.77 -9.27 11.69
CA THR A 418 24.48 -9.81 10.53
C THR A 418 23.64 -10.89 9.83
N VAL A 419 23.03 -11.82 10.57
CA VAL A 419 22.19 -12.86 10.01
C VAL A 419 20.93 -12.27 9.34
N THR A 420 20.27 -11.34 10.02
CA THR A 420 19.07 -10.67 9.49
C THR A 420 19.37 -9.94 8.18
N VAL A 421 20.43 -9.13 8.15
CA VAL A 421 20.84 -8.37 6.96
C VAL A 421 21.29 -9.31 5.83
N PHE A 422 22.06 -10.35 6.15
CA PHE A 422 22.50 -11.34 5.17
C PHE A 422 21.31 -12.07 4.53
N LEU A 423 20.36 -12.53 5.33
CA LEU A 423 19.18 -13.20 4.82
C LEU A 423 18.26 -12.23 4.04
N ALA A 424 18.07 -11.01 4.51
CA ALA A 424 17.29 -10.01 3.80
C ALA A 424 17.93 -9.62 2.44
N SER A 425 19.27 -9.63 2.35
CA SER A 425 19.99 -9.34 1.10
C SER A 425 19.74 -10.37 0.00
N VAL A 426 19.31 -11.60 0.35
CA VAL A 426 18.84 -12.58 -0.64
C VAL A 426 17.67 -12.02 -1.45
N GLY A 427 16.82 -11.19 -0.85
CA GLY A 427 15.74 -10.48 -1.55
C GLY A 427 16.24 -9.60 -2.68
N VAL A 428 17.35 -8.89 -2.48
CA VAL A 428 17.97 -8.04 -3.51
C VAL A 428 18.41 -8.84 -4.73
N ILE A 429 18.75 -10.12 -4.54
CA ILE A 429 19.10 -11.04 -5.64
C ILE A 429 17.83 -11.63 -6.29
N LEU A 430 16.84 -11.98 -5.48
CA LEU A 430 15.60 -12.59 -5.98
C LEU A 430 14.77 -11.62 -6.81
N THR A 431 14.75 -10.34 -6.44
CA THR A 431 13.95 -9.32 -7.14
C THR A 431 14.33 -9.19 -8.62
N PRO A 432 15.61 -9.02 -9.02
CA PRO A 432 16.02 -9.10 -10.42
C PRO A 432 15.62 -10.41 -11.10
N ILE A 433 15.78 -11.54 -10.43
CA ILE A 433 15.50 -12.84 -11.03
C ILE A 433 14.05 -12.93 -11.48
N TYR A 434 13.08 -12.62 -10.62
CA TYR A 434 11.68 -12.77 -11.01
C TYR A 434 11.19 -11.65 -11.92
N LEU A 435 11.66 -10.40 -11.79
CA LEU A 435 11.23 -9.29 -12.64
C LEU A 435 11.85 -9.35 -14.06
N LEU A 436 13.16 -9.58 -14.16
CA LEU A 436 13.81 -9.71 -15.46
C LEU A 436 13.32 -10.95 -16.20
N SER A 437 13.07 -12.07 -15.47
CA SER A 437 12.42 -13.25 -16.03
C SER A 437 11.02 -12.94 -16.59
N MET A 438 10.24 -12.08 -15.90
CA MET A 438 8.93 -11.62 -16.36
C MET A 438 9.07 -10.79 -17.64
N LEU A 439 9.93 -9.78 -17.63
CA LEU A 439 10.18 -8.93 -18.81
C LEU A 439 10.61 -9.79 -20.01
N ARG A 440 11.52 -10.75 -19.79
CA ARG A 440 11.97 -11.66 -20.86
C ARG A 440 10.83 -12.49 -21.40
N GLN A 441 9.98 -13.07 -20.56
CA GLN A 441 8.88 -13.93 -21.00
C GLN A 441 7.81 -13.15 -21.76
N VAL A 442 7.51 -11.92 -21.34
CA VAL A 442 6.43 -11.11 -21.92
C VAL A 442 6.90 -10.37 -23.17
N PHE A 443 8.06 -9.70 -23.12
CA PHE A 443 8.46 -8.74 -24.14
C PHE A 443 9.56 -9.20 -25.09
N TYR A 444 10.42 -10.16 -24.68
CA TYR A 444 11.61 -10.57 -25.46
C TYR A 444 11.57 -12.01 -25.98
N ASN A 445 10.55 -12.78 -25.64
CA ASN A 445 10.52 -14.19 -26.06
C ASN A 445 10.43 -14.27 -27.57
N SER A 446 11.37 -15.00 -28.22
CA SER A 446 11.47 -15.17 -29.67
C SER A 446 10.45 -16.16 -30.27
N GLY A 447 9.45 -16.57 -29.50
CA GLY A 447 8.31 -17.31 -30.01
C GLY A 447 7.57 -16.45 -31.04
N ALA A 448 7.25 -16.98 -32.20
CA ALA A 448 6.26 -16.37 -33.07
C ALA A 448 5.01 -16.06 -32.24
N VAL A 449 4.37 -14.92 -32.50
CA VAL A 449 3.02 -14.66 -31.97
C VAL A 449 2.22 -15.93 -32.27
N PRO A 450 1.65 -16.61 -31.25
CA PRO A 450 1.02 -17.88 -31.48
C PRO A 450 -0.08 -17.72 -32.55
N THR A 451 0.11 -18.33 -33.72
CA THR A 451 -0.96 -18.43 -34.71
C THR A 451 -1.81 -19.62 -34.33
N CYS A 452 -3.11 -19.44 -34.27
CA CYS A 452 -4.06 -20.49 -33.98
C CYS A 452 -4.38 -21.26 -35.26
N ASP A 453 -4.17 -22.58 -35.24
CA ASP A 453 -5.04 -23.41 -36.03
C ASP A 453 -6.43 -23.31 -35.43
N ILE A 454 -7.40 -22.85 -36.21
CA ILE A 454 -8.78 -22.61 -35.76
C ILE A 454 -9.32 -23.92 -35.21
N THR A 455 -9.34 -24.03 -33.90
CA THR A 455 -9.98 -25.15 -33.21
C THR A 455 -11.39 -24.74 -32.78
N PRO A 456 -12.35 -25.67 -32.61
CA PRO A 456 -13.73 -25.38 -32.23
C PRO A 456 -13.87 -24.65 -30.89
N SER A 457 -12.79 -24.37 -30.19
CA SER A 457 -12.73 -23.62 -28.91
C SER A 457 -12.46 -22.13 -29.08
N CYS A 458 -12.25 -21.62 -30.31
CA CYS A 458 -12.11 -20.19 -30.58
C CYS A 458 -13.52 -19.60 -30.86
N ASP A 459 -13.84 -18.45 -30.26
CA ASP A 459 -15.10 -17.73 -30.49
C ASP A 459 -15.22 -17.10 -31.89
N ILE A 460 -14.22 -17.33 -32.77
CA ILE A 460 -14.18 -16.83 -34.15
C ILE A 460 -14.87 -17.85 -35.06
N THR A 461 -15.88 -17.39 -35.78
CA THR A 461 -16.60 -18.24 -36.72
C THR A 461 -15.95 -18.24 -38.12
N ASP A 462 -16.14 -19.31 -38.89
CA ASP A 462 -15.66 -19.39 -40.29
C ASP A 462 -16.19 -18.23 -41.15
N ALA A 463 -17.34 -17.65 -40.80
CA ALA A 463 -17.94 -16.48 -41.46
C ALA A 463 -17.15 -15.18 -41.21
N ASP A 464 -16.52 -15.06 -40.03
CA ASP A 464 -15.70 -13.90 -39.67
C ASP A 464 -14.37 -13.90 -40.45
N LEU A 465 -13.83 -15.10 -40.72
CA LEU A 465 -12.59 -15.28 -41.50
C LEU A 465 -12.81 -15.02 -43.00
N GLN A 466 -13.94 -15.44 -43.56
CA GLN A 466 -14.24 -15.22 -44.99
C GLN A 466 -14.42 -13.75 -45.35
N ASN A 467 -14.80 -12.89 -44.41
CA ASN A 467 -15.00 -11.45 -44.64
C ASN A 467 -13.73 -10.62 -44.65
N GLN A 468 -12.58 -11.15 -44.17
CA GLN A 468 -11.35 -10.38 -44.03
C GLN A 468 -10.15 -10.84 -44.86
N GLY A 469 -10.33 -11.81 -45.77
CA GLY A 469 -9.24 -12.38 -46.59
C GLY A 469 -8.29 -13.23 -45.76
N ASP A 470 -7.23 -13.77 -46.38
CA ASP A 470 -6.26 -14.73 -45.81
C ASP A 470 -5.46 -14.23 -44.57
N GLN A 471 -6.11 -13.53 -43.63
CA GLN A 471 -5.45 -13.09 -42.41
C GLN A 471 -5.62 -14.15 -41.31
N GLU A 472 -4.50 -14.73 -40.89
CA GLU A 472 -4.47 -15.70 -39.80
C GLU A 472 -4.89 -15.07 -38.47
N ALA A 473 -5.78 -15.74 -37.73
CA ALA A 473 -6.17 -15.32 -36.39
C ALA A 473 -4.96 -15.37 -35.43
N VAL A 474 -4.84 -14.34 -34.59
CA VAL A 474 -3.80 -14.26 -33.56
C VAL A 474 -4.36 -14.77 -32.24
N CYS A 475 -3.73 -15.78 -31.66
CA CYS A 475 -4.18 -16.41 -30.43
C CYS A 475 -3.25 -16.16 -29.25
N PHE A 476 -3.84 -15.84 -28.10
CA PHE A 476 -3.16 -15.78 -26.81
C PHE A 476 -3.86 -16.76 -25.86
N GLY A 477 -3.29 -17.97 -25.75
CA GLY A 477 -3.91 -19.06 -24.99
C GLY A 477 -5.20 -19.57 -25.65
N THR A 478 -6.31 -19.52 -24.91
CA THR A 478 -7.65 -19.88 -25.40
C THR A 478 -8.38 -18.73 -26.09
N ASN A 479 -7.83 -17.53 -26.08
CA ASN A 479 -8.45 -16.35 -26.69
C ASN A 479 -7.82 -16.10 -28.06
N CYS A 480 -8.61 -16.24 -29.11
CA CYS A 480 -8.22 -15.94 -30.47
C CYS A 480 -8.95 -14.68 -30.94
N VAL A 481 -8.25 -13.77 -31.59
CA VAL A 481 -8.80 -12.53 -32.16
C VAL A 481 -8.31 -12.36 -33.60
N LEU A 482 -9.15 -11.81 -34.44
CA LEU A 482 -8.73 -11.45 -35.81
C LEU A 482 -7.68 -10.34 -35.76
N PRO A 483 -6.67 -10.31 -36.65
CA PRO A 483 -5.62 -9.30 -36.66
C PRO A 483 -6.13 -7.85 -36.75
N ALA A 484 -7.28 -7.65 -37.38
CA ALA A 484 -7.94 -6.33 -37.43
C ALA A 484 -8.61 -5.90 -36.11
N GLU A 485 -8.99 -6.88 -35.28
CA GLU A 485 -9.58 -6.67 -33.95
C GLU A 485 -8.53 -6.74 -32.84
N ALA A 486 -7.43 -7.46 -33.07
CA ALA A 486 -6.24 -7.40 -32.25
C ALA A 486 -5.61 -6.02 -32.44
N GLU A 487 -6.19 -4.99 -31.79
CA GLU A 487 -5.55 -3.69 -31.67
C GLU A 487 -4.23 -3.84 -30.90
N PHE A 488 -3.16 -4.29 -31.56
CA PHE A 488 -1.78 -4.12 -31.07
C PHE A 488 -1.38 -2.65 -31.10
N SER A 489 -2.35 -1.75 -30.85
CA SER A 489 -2.07 -0.35 -30.70
C SER A 489 -1.19 -0.17 -29.48
N ASP A 490 -0.05 0.50 -29.66
CA ASP A 490 0.84 0.84 -28.56
C ASP A 490 0.12 1.73 -27.52
N ALA A 491 0.79 2.09 -26.45
CA ALA A 491 0.21 2.89 -25.37
C ALA A 491 -0.48 4.14 -25.89
N ARG A 492 -1.74 4.32 -25.54
CA ARG A 492 -2.54 5.52 -25.85
C ARG A 492 -2.01 6.72 -25.05
N PRO A 493 -2.21 7.97 -25.52
CA PRO A 493 -1.72 9.15 -24.81
C PRO A 493 -2.15 9.24 -23.35
N ARG A 494 -3.39 8.81 -23.03
CA ARG A 494 -3.90 8.72 -21.66
C ARG A 494 -3.07 7.74 -20.80
N GLU A 495 -2.74 6.59 -21.36
CA GLU A 495 -2.00 5.54 -20.66
C GLU A 495 -0.55 5.97 -20.39
N VAL A 496 0.06 6.64 -21.38
CA VAL A 496 1.39 7.25 -21.22
C VAL A 496 1.36 8.33 -20.13
N PHE A 497 0.33 9.18 -20.12
CA PHE A 497 0.18 10.23 -19.11
C PHE A 497 0.07 9.64 -17.69
N ILE A 498 -0.79 8.63 -17.49
CA ILE A 498 -0.95 7.98 -16.18
C ILE A 498 0.38 7.37 -15.72
N ALA A 499 1.05 6.61 -16.58
CA ALA A 499 2.34 6.02 -16.26
C ALA A 499 3.41 7.08 -15.96
N ALA A 500 3.46 8.16 -16.75
CA ALA A 500 4.40 9.25 -16.55
C ALA A 500 4.22 9.94 -15.19
N CYS A 501 2.97 10.17 -14.74
CA CYS A 501 2.71 10.75 -13.42
C CYS A 501 3.35 9.94 -12.29
N PHE A 502 3.27 8.62 -12.35
CA PHE A 502 3.94 7.76 -11.37
C PHE A 502 5.46 7.75 -11.53
N LEU A 503 5.96 7.59 -12.76
CA LEU A 503 7.39 7.43 -13.02
C LEU A 503 8.18 8.69 -12.70
N VAL A 504 7.62 9.88 -12.95
CA VAL A 504 8.26 11.17 -12.57
C VAL A 504 8.46 11.24 -11.05
N LEU A 505 7.48 10.83 -10.26
CA LEU A 505 7.61 10.81 -8.80
C LEU A 505 8.59 9.73 -8.33
N ILE A 506 8.56 8.55 -8.93
CA ILE A 506 9.48 7.45 -8.62
C ILE A 506 10.94 7.88 -8.85
N ILE A 507 11.22 8.51 -9.98
CA ILE A 507 12.55 9.00 -10.32
C ILE A 507 12.91 10.21 -9.45
N GLY A 508 12.00 11.16 -9.29
CA GLY A 508 12.21 12.36 -8.47
C GLY A 508 12.58 12.03 -7.02
N ILE A 509 11.82 11.13 -6.38
CA ILE A 509 12.12 10.63 -5.03
C ILE A 509 13.42 9.80 -5.03
N GLY A 510 13.68 9.04 -6.09
CA GLY A 510 14.90 8.23 -6.20
C GLY A 510 16.17 9.07 -6.28
N VAL A 511 16.13 10.17 -7.03
CA VAL A 511 17.25 11.10 -7.19
C VAL A 511 17.43 11.99 -5.95
N TYR A 512 16.30 12.44 -5.36
CA TYR A 512 16.32 13.29 -4.17
C TYR A 512 15.30 12.82 -3.12
N PRO A 513 15.62 11.78 -2.33
CA PRO A 513 14.69 11.17 -1.35
C PRO A 513 14.17 12.15 -0.30
N LYS A 514 14.93 13.21 -0.03
CA LYS A 514 14.55 14.25 0.94
C LYS A 514 13.22 14.91 0.62
N ILE A 515 12.79 14.94 -0.65
CA ILE A 515 11.47 15.49 -1.04
C ILE A 515 10.33 14.77 -0.28
N ALA A 516 10.42 13.45 -0.15
CA ALA A 516 9.44 12.68 0.59
C ALA A 516 9.75 12.64 2.09
N MET A 517 11.03 12.43 2.47
CA MET A 517 11.45 12.24 3.86
C MET A 517 11.18 13.45 4.73
N GLN A 518 11.38 14.67 4.23
CA GLN A 518 11.14 15.90 4.99
C GLN A 518 9.69 16.07 5.48
N MET A 519 8.73 15.34 4.91
CA MET A 519 7.32 15.39 5.35
C MET A 519 7.09 14.60 6.65
N TYR A 520 7.92 13.60 6.95
CA TYR A 520 7.70 12.67 8.05
C TYR A 520 8.89 12.43 8.97
N ASP A 521 10.09 12.87 8.60
CA ASP A 521 11.36 12.61 9.30
C ASP A 521 11.27 13.01 10.79
N VAL A 522 10.77 14.20 11.10
CA VAL A 522 10.65 14.68 12.47
C VAL A 522 9.74 13.77 13.32
N LYS A 523 8.64 13.29 12.75
CA LYS A 523 7.71 12.39 13.45
C LYS A 523 8.31 11.00 13.66
N THR A 524 8.97 10.43 12.66
CA THR A 524 9.58 9.10 12.78
C THR A 524 10.74 9.09 13.77
N VAL A 525 11.54 10.16 13.84
CA VAL A 525 12.57 10.35 14.87
C VAL A 525 11.95 10.40 16.26
N ALA A 526 10.86 11.15 16.44
CA ALA A 526 10.16 11.21 17.73
C ALA A 526 9.62 9.83 18.17
N VAL A 527 9.01 9.08 17.25
CA VAL A 527 8.51 7.73 17.53
C VAL A 527 9.66 6.79 17.90
N ASN A 528 10.77 6.83 17.17
CA ASN A 528 11.94 6.01 17.51
C ASN A 528 12.54 6.36 18.87
N ALA A 529 12.60 7.64 19.20
CA ALA A 529 13.10 8.09 20.52
C ALA A 529 12.25 7.54 21.66
N GLN A 530 10.91 7.54 21.51
CA GLN A 530 9.98 6.95 22.47
C GLN A 530 10.21 5.46 22.67
N VAL A 531 10.36 4.70 21.58
CA VAL A 531 10.63 3.25 21.63
C VAL A 531 11.98 2.94 22.28
N ARG A 532 13.02 3.72 22.00
CA ARG A 532 14.34 3.57 22.62
C ARG A 532 14.33 3.90 24.11
N GLN A 533 13.54 4.88 24.52
CA GLN A 533 13.34 5.18 25.93
C GLN A 533 12.69 3.99 26.65
N SER A 534 11.57 3.48 26.12
CA SER A 534 10.90 2.27 26.64
C SER A 534 11.84 1.07 26.72
N TYR A 535 12.65 0.81 25.67
CA TYR A 535 13.68 -0.21 25.72
C TYR A 535 14.64 -0.03 26.90
N THR A 536 15.11 1.18 27.13
CA THR A 536 16.07 1.48 28.21
C THR A 536 15.45 1.24 29.60
N GLU A 537 14.20 1.65 29.79
CA GLU A 537 13.46 1.46 31.05
C GLU A 537 13.19 -0.03 31.33
N ILE A 538 12.75 -0.79 30.32
CA ILE A 538 12.54 -2.24 30.45
C ILE A 538 13.83 -2.97 30.75
N ALA A 539 14.92 -2.59 30.07
CA ALA A 539 16.22 -3.22 30.23
C ALA A 539 16.83 -3.02 31.63
N GLN A 540 16.55 -1.86 32.25
CA GLN A 540 16.95 -1.58 33.62
C GLN A 540 16.12 -2.39 34.64
N GLY A 541 14.82 -2.53 34.39
CA GLY A 541 13.90 -3.25 35.27
C GLY A 541 13.96 -4.77 35.14
N ASN A 542 14.28 -5.31 33.96
CA ASN A 542 14.30 -6.73 33.65
C ASN A 542 15.49 -7.14 32.78
N PRO A 543 16.68 -7.39 33.36
CA PRO A 543 17.86 -7.79 32.60
C PRO A 543 17.72 -9.12 31.82
N GLN A 544 16.69 -9.95 32.14
CA GLN A 544 16.44 -11.20 31.43
C GLN A 544 16.03 -11.02 29.97
N ILE A 545 15.68 -9.80 29.56
CA ILE A 545 15.39 -9.48 28.14
C ILE A 545 16.58 -9.81 27.22
N TYR A 546 17.80 -9.82 27.78
CA TYR A 546 19.03 -10.18 27.06
C TYR A 546 19.30 -11.67 26.97
N ALA A 547 18.58 -12.50 27.73
CA ALA A 547 18.86 -13.93 27.85
C ALA A 547 18.72 -14.70 26.51
N LYS A 548 17.89 -14.18 25.60
CA LYS A 548 17.69 -14.77 24.27
C LYS A 548 18.75 -14.40 23.24
N GLY A 549 19.71 -13.51 23.56
CA GLY A 549 20.82 -13.10 22.69
C GLY A 549 20.42 -12.23 21.47
N PHE A 550 19.16 -11.87 21.33
CA PHE A 550 18.72 -10.98 20.26
C PHE A 550 18.99 -9.51 20.58
N LEU A 551 18.74 -9.12 21.83
CA LEU A 551 18.94 -7.78 22.35
C LEU A 551 20.21 -7.72 23.18
N VAL A 552 20.89 -6.59 23.22
CA VAL A 552 22.11 -6.38 23.98
C VAL A 552 21.98 -5.17 24.91
N PRO A 553 22.62 -5.20 26.10
CA PRO A 553 22.68 -4.03 26.96
C PRO A 553 23.33 -2.85 26.22
N GLN A 554 22.72 -1.68 26.29
CA GLN A 554 23.41 -0.47 25.87
C GLN A 554 24.56 -0.22 26.84
N VAL A 555 25.78 -0.15 26.30
CA VAL A 555 26.90 0.39 27.05
C VAL A 555 26.59 1.87 27.25
N THR A 556 26.24 2.24 28.46
CA THR A 556 26.06 3.64 28.85
C THR A 556 27.41 4.33 28.78
N GLU A 557 27.87 4.71 27.60
CA GLU A 557 28.75 5.86 27.48
C GLU A 557 27.86 7.09 27.80
N SER A 558 28.07 7.61 28.99
CA SER A 558 27.48 8.86 29.45
C SER A 558 28.02 10.03 28.59
N LYS A 559 27.47 10.19 27.40
CA LYS A 559 27.44 11.45 26.68
C LYS A 559 26.00 11.95 26.69
N VAL A 560 25.62 12.50 27.83
CA VAL A 560 24.55 13.48 27.88
C VAL A 560 24.95 14.61 26.94
N VAL A 561 24.48 14.56 25.72
CA VAL A 561 24.45 15.77 24.89
C VAL A 561 23.36 16.63 25.50
N PRO A 562 23.68 17.79 26.08
CA PRO A 562 22.64 18.66 26.59
C PRO A 562 21.76 19.07 25.42
N VAL A 563 20.47 18.78 25.53
CA VAL A 563 19.46 19.40 24.68
C VAL A 563 19.59 20.90 24.95
N VAL A 564 20.26 21.60 24.05
CA VAL A 564 20.30 23.06 24.04
C VAL A 564 18.88 23.51 23.78
N GLY A 565 18.26 24.01 24.87
CA GLY A 565 16.96 24.66 24.80
C GLY A 565 17.03 25.79 23.79
N ILE A 566 16.26 25.69 22.74
CA ILE A 566 15.91 26.84 21.93
C ILE A 566 14.71 27.51 22.62
N VAL A 567 15.03 28.39 23.58
CA VAL A 567 14.18 29.50 23.95
C VAL A 567 14.66 30.68 23.10
N LYS A 568 13.95 31.05 22.11
CA LYS A 568 13.52 32.37 21.61
C LYS A 568 13.09 32.32 20.18
#